data_0a3aaab183bde05169ad150841b4bd83
#
_entry.id   0a3aaab183bde05169ad150841b4bd83
#
_cell.length_a   1.000
_cell.length_b   1.000
_cell.length_c   1.000
_cell.angle_alpha   90.00
_cell.angle_beta   90.00
_cell.angle_gamma   90.00
#
_symmetry.space_group_name_H-M   'P 1'
#
loop_
_entity.id
_entity.type
_entity.pdbx_description
1 polymer ?
#
loop_
_entity_poly.entity_id
_entity_poly.type
_entity_poly.pdbx_seq_one_letter_code
_entity_poly.pdbx_strand_id
1 'polypeptide(L)'
;MPPSRGAPQHADLVGCDFSSSPSRRKPIVLAHGSQQGGRVQLSGLERLESLDAFSAWLQKPLSWVGGFDLPFGLPRELVQELGWPLQWEPCIRHYAGLSRPDIRQHFAAFCAQRPVGGKFAHRATDRPAGSSPSMKWVNPPVAFMLHAGVPRLLAAGVCLPGLHPGDPIDRFGDGQPRRVALEAYPGLLARELLGSRSYKSDDRAKQTPERLIARKDLITGLENGRTRLDLQLKLTHAQRDVLVDDASGDSLDAVLCLLQAAWAQVQREHGHLGYGLPAGLDPLEGWIISA
;
A
#
# COMPACT_ATOMS: atom_id res chain seq x y z
N MET A 1 4.38 17.09 -42.31
CA MET A 1 3.57 16.14 -41.56
C MET A 1 3.77 16.42 -40.08
N PRO A 2 2.74 16.71 -39.28
CA PRO A 2 2.92 16.80 -37.83
C PRO A 2 3.23 15.41 -37.26
N PRO A 3 4.10 15.30 -36.23
CA PRO A 3 4.39 14.03 -35.61
C PRO A 3 3.11 13.42 -35.04
N SER A 4 2.89 12.14 -35.32
CA SER A 4 1.81 11.36 -34.75
C SER A 4 1.85 11.52 -33.23
N ARG A 5 0.75 11.97 -32.63
CA ARG A 5 0.57 11.91 -31.16
C ARG A 5 0.71 10.44 -30.80
N GLY A 6 1.85 10.09 -30.16
CA GLY A 6 2.02 8.78 -29.57
C GLY A 6 0.81 8.46 -28.70
N ALA A 7 0.31 7.23 -28.80
CA ALA A 7 -0.74 6.75 -27.90
C ALA A 7 -0.33 7.07 -26.44
N PRO A 8 -1.25 7.47 -25.56
CA PRO A 8 -0.94 7.70 -24.16
C PRO A 8 -0.26 6.43 -23.62
N GLN A 9 0.97 6.56 -23.16
CA GLN A 9 1.65 5.45 -22.49
C GLN A 9 0.94 5.27 -21.15
N HIS A 10 -0.01 4.33 -21.09
CA HIS A 10 -0.63 3.95 -19.84
C HIS A 10 0.45 3.35 -18.94
N ALA A 11 0.60 3.88 -17.74
CA ALA A 11 1.44 3.27 -16.73
C ALA A 11 0.82 1.92 -16.32
N ASP A 12 1.66 0.90 -16.11
CA ASP A 12 1.22 -0.36 -15.55
C ASP A 12 0.69 -0.14 -14.13
N LEU A 13 -0.24 -0.97 -13.69
CA LEU A 13 -0.73 -0.93 -12.32
C LEU A 13 -0.02 -1.98 -11.48
N VAL A 14 0.30 -1.62 -10.24
CA VAL A 14 0.93 -2.52 -9.27
C VAL A 14 0.20 -2.47 -7.94
N GLY A 15 -0.05 -3.62 -7.34
CA GLY A 15 -0.45 -3.74 -5.94
C GLY A 15 0.64 -4.47 -5.18
N CYS A 16 0.99 -4.01 -3.99
CA CYS A 16 2.06 -4.57 -3.18
C CYS A 16 1.56 -4.92 -1.78
N ASP A 17 1.55 -6.22 -1.46
CA ASP A 17 1.51 -6.69 -0.08
C ASP A 17 2.93 -6.70 0.47
N PHE A 18 3.21 -5.81 1.44
CA PHE A 18 4.57 -5.56 1.89
C PHE A 18 4.90 -6.27 3.20
N SER A 19 6.08 -6.87 3.26
CA SER A 19 6.67 -7.44 4.47
C SER A 19 7.94 -6.68 4.89
N SER A 20 8.05 -6.31 6.16
CA SER A 20 9.27 -5.67 6.70
C SER A 20 10.44 -6.63 6.94
N SER A 21 10.20 -7.94 6.79
CA SER A 21 11.19 -9.00 6.94
C SER A 21 10.85 -10.14 5.97
N PRO A 22 10.92 -9.86 4.65
CA PRO A 22 10.52 -10.82 3.65
C PRO A 22 11.44 -12.05 3.66
N SER A 23 10.87 -13.17 3.29
CA SER A 23 11.53 -14.45 3.18
C SER A 23 10.79 -15.31 2.16
N ARG A 24 11.33 -16.47 1.78
CA ARG A 24 10.63 -17.41 0.92
C ARG A 24 9.26 -17.83 1.47
N ARG A 25 9.11 -17.88 2.82
CA ARG A 25 7.85 -18.26 3.47
C ARG A 25 6.85 -17.10 3.57
N LYS A 26 7.34 -15.88 3.69
CA LYS A 26 6.53 -14.64 3.80
C LYS A 26 7.15 -13.60 2.88
N PRO A 27 6.99 -13.72 1.57
CA PRO A 27 7.56 -12.79 0.60
C PRO A 27 6.81 -11.45 0.61
N ILE A 28 7.39 -10.44 -0.02
CA ILE A 28 6.62 -9.32 -0.56
C ILE A 28 5.96 -9.83 -1.83
N VAL A 29 4.66 -9.58 -1.98
CA VAL A 29 3.90 -10.00 -3.17
C VAL A 29 3.52 -8.77 -3.98
N LEU A 30 3.83 -8.79 -5.27
CA LEU A 30 3.41 -7.78 -6.24
C LEU A 30 2.35 -8.38 -7.16
N ALA A 31 1.22 -7.69 -7.28
CA ALA A 31 0.19 -7.97 -8.28
C ALA A 31 0.34 -6.95 -9.42
N HIS A 32 0.54 -7.42 -10.64
CA HIS A 32 0.64 -6.61 -11.84
C HIS A 32 -0.67 -6.62 -12.61
N GLY A 33 -1.07 -5.50 -13.18
CA GLY A 33 -2.31 -5.41 -13.93
C GLY A 33 -2.45 -4.16 -14.77
N SER A 34 -3.59 -4.05 -15.43
CA SER A 34 -3.97 -2.88 -16.20
C SER A 34 -5.46 -2.58 -15.98
N GLN A 35 -5.85 -1.33 -16.24
CA GLN A 35 -7.23 -0.90 -16.09
C GLN A 35 -7.75 -0.38 -17.43
N GLN A 36 -8.98 -0.78 -17.79
CA GLN A 36 -9.69 -0.24 -18.94
C GLN A 36 -11.21 -0.29 -18.70
N GLY A 37 -11.90 0.84 -18.88
CA GLY A 37 -13.37 0.90 -18.84
C GLY A 37 -13.98 0.34 -17.54
N GLY A 38 -13.44 0.68 -16.36
CA GLY A 38 -13.93 0.19 -15.07
C GLY A 38 -13.55 -1.25 -14.74
N ARG A 39 -12.69 -1.89 -15.55
CA ARG A 39 -12.22 -3.26 -15.35
C ARG A 39 -10.73 -3.28 -15.09
N VAL A 40 -10.31 -4.00 -14.05
CA VAL A 40 -8.92 -4.22 -13.70
C VAL A 40 -8.56 -5.66 -14.02
N GLN A 41 -7.67 -5.84 -14.99
CA GLN A 41 -7.19 -7.16 -15.41
C GLN A 41 -5.92 -7.50 -14.64
N LEU A 42 -5.92 -8.58 -13.86
CA LEU A 42 -4.70 -9.14 -13.28
C LEU A 42 -3.84 -9.76 -14.41
N SER A 43 -2.58 -9.31 -14.53
CA SER A 43 -1.62 -9.85 -15.51
C SER A 43 -0.75 -10.94 -14.87
N GLY A 44 -0.36 -10.79 -13.61
CA GLY A 44 0.48 -11.77 -12.92
C GLY A 44 0.79 -11.39 -11.48
N LEU A 45 1.46 -12.32 -10.80
CA LEU A 45 1.95 -12.16 -9.43
C LEU A 45 3.46 -12.39 -9.41
N GLU A 46 4.21 -11.52 -8.73
CA GLU A 46 5.66 -11.64 -8.50
C GLU A 46 5.92 -11.73 -6.99
N ARG A 47 6.85 -12.60 -6.57
CA ARG A 47 7.21 -12.79 -5.16
C ARG A 47 8.65 -12.40 -4.93
N LEU A 48 8.89 -11.48 -3.98
CA LEU A 48 10.22 -10.97 -3.64
C LEU A 48 10.57 -11.45 -2.22
N GLU A 49 11.60 -12.28 -2.13
CA GLU A 49 11.96 -12.99 -0.89
C GLU A 49 12.91 -12.19 0.02
N SER A 50 13.33 -10.99 -0.40
CA SER A 50 14.21 -10.11 0.37
C SER A 50 13.92 -8.63 0.12
N LEU A 51 14.35 -7.78 1.06
CA LEU A 51 14.31 -6.33 0.88
C LEU A 51 15.24 -5.85 -0.25
N ASP A 52 16.31 -6.57 -0.51
CA ASP A 52 17.23 -6.24 -1.62
C ASP A 52 16.57 -6.56 -2.96
N ALA A 53 15.82 -7.67 -3.07
CA ALA A 53 15.02 -7.97 -4.25
C ALA A 53 13.95 -6.89 -4.49
N PHE A 54 13.31 -6.38 -3.43
CA PHE A 54 12.39 -5.26 -3.53
C PHE A 54 13.08 -3.98 -4.00
N SER A 55 14.25 -3.65 -3.43
CA SER A 55 15.04 -2.49 -3.88
C SER A 55 15.46 -2.63 -5.35
N ALA A 56 15.89 -3.82 -5.78
CA ALA A 56 16.24 -4.09 -7.18
C ALA A 56 15.03 -3.96 -8.12
N TRP A 57 13.85 -4.41 -7.67
CA TRP A 57 12.61 -4.24 -8.43
C TRP A 57 12.26 -2.74 -8.61
N LEU A 58 12.38 -1.94 -7.55
CA LEU A 58 12.14 -0.49 -7.59
C LEU A 58 13.09 0.25 -8.56
N GLN A 59 14.28 -0.30 -8.84
CA GLN A 59 15.26 0.29 -9.77
C GLN A 59 15.02 -0.09 -11.23
N LYS A 60 14.10 -1.01 -11.53
CA LYS A 60 13.76 -1.36 -12.91
C LYS A 60 13.23 -0.13 -13.65
N PRO A 61 13.58 0.07 -14.93
CA PRO A 61 13.11 1.22 -15.73
C PRO A 61 11.67 0.99 -16.22
N LEU A 62 10.77 0.81 -15.28
CA LEU A 62 9.35 0.58 -15.52
C LEU A 62 8.56 1.85 -15.22
N SER A 63 7.36 1.95 -15.78
CA SER A 63 6.41 3.02 -15.48
C SER A 63 5.17 2.40 -14.85
N TRP A 64 4.82 2.83 -13.64
CA TRP A 64 3.68 2.27 -12.91
C TRP A 64 3.03 3.24 -11.93
N VAL A 65 1.75 3.00 -11.64
CA VAL A 65 1.05 3.53 -10.47
C VAL A 65 0.78 2.36 -9.54
N GLY A 66 1.27 2.45 -8.31
CA GLY A 66 1.24 1.35 -7.36
C GLY A 66 0.55 1.69 -6.05
N GLY A 67 -0.25 0.76 -5.52
CA GLY A 67 -0.79 0.75 -4.16
C GLY A 67 0.06 -0.16 -3.28
N PHE A 68 0.57 0.37 -2.17
CA PHE A 68 1.49 -0.34 -1.27
C PHE A 68 0.87 -0.49 0.11
N ASP A 69 0.70 -1.72 0.60
CA ASP A 69 0.23 -2.02 1.97
C ASP A 69 1.33 -1.77 2.99
N LEU A 70 1.66 -0.50 3.17
CA LEU A 70 2.52 -0.01 4.25
C LEU A 70 2.23 1.47 4.48
N PRO A 71 2.34 1.98 5.73
CA PRO A 71 2.12 3.39 5.99
C PRO A 71 3.24 4.25 5.41
N PHE A 72 2.89 5.44 4.94
CA PHE A 72 3.85 6.40 4.36
C PHE A 72 4.26 7.50 5.34
N GLY A 73 3.63 7.57 6.52
CA GLY A 73 3.97 8.57 7.53
C GLY A 73 3.62 8.12 8.94
N LEU A 74 4.05 8.93 9.91
CA LEU A 74 3.81 8.74 11.34
C LEU A 74 2.78 9.74 11.84
N PRO A 75 2.05 9.42 12.95
CA PRO A 75 1.15 10.37 13.57
C PRO A 75 1.90 11.65 13.96
N ARG A 76 1.38 12.82 13.59
CA ARG A 76 1.98 14.13 13.91
C ARG A 76 2.20 14.30 15.41
N GLU A 77 1.23 13.89 16.22
CA GLU A 77 1.32 13.93 17.68
C GLU A 77 2.56 13.19 18.19
N LEU A 78 2.83 11.97 17.69
CA LEU A 78 4.02 11.21 18.04
C LEU A 78 5.31 11.94 17.67
N VAL A 79 5.39 12.45 16.43
CA VAL A 79 6.58 13.11 15.91
C VAL A 79 6.90 14.38 16.69
N GLN A 80 5.86 15.15 17.05
CA GLN A 80 6.01 16.36 17.87
C GLN A 80 6.51 16.05 19.29
N GLU A 81 5.91 15.04 19.94
CA GLU A 81 6.28 14.68 21.32
C GLU A 81 7.70 14.11 21.42
N LEU A 82 8.14 13.38 20.38
CA LEU A 82 9.51 12.87 20.30
C LEU A 82 10.53 13.94 19.87
N GLY A 83 10.10 15.15 19.52
CA GLY A 83 10.98 16.23 19.05
C GLY A 83 11.66 15.92 17.71
N TRP A 84 11.05 15.07 16.88
CA TRP A 84 11.58 14.68 15.58
C TRP A 84 11.25 15.75 14.51
N PRO A 85 11.94 15.73 13.32
CA PRO A 85 11.66 16.68 12.25
C PRO A 85 10.20 16.66 11.81
N LEU A 86 9.58 17.85 11.65
CA LEU A 86 8.18 18.00 11.25
C LEU A 86 7.95 18.03 9.72
N GLN A 87 9.03 18.04 8.94
CA GLN A 87 8.98 17.87 7.50
C GLN A 87 9.10 16.38 7.18
N TRP A 88 8.31 15.89 6.22
CA TRP A 88 8.18 14.46 5.93
C TRP A 88 9.51 13.77 5.60
N GLU A 89 10.26 14.28 4.62
CA GLU A 89 11.51 13.63 4.19
C GLU A 89 12.60 13.64 5.30
N PRO A 90 12.88 14.76 5.99
CA PRO A 90 13.75 14.75 7.17
C PRO A 90 13.30 13.78 8.27
N CYS A 91 11.99 13.69 8.52
CA CYS A 91 11.42 12.74 9.49
C CYS A 91 11.67 11.29 9.07
N ILE A 92 11.41 10.95 7.81
CA ILE A 92 11.65 9.60 7.28
C ILE A 92 13.13 9.24 7.30
N ARG A 93 14.03 10.18 6.96
CA ARG A 93 15.50 9.96 7.04
C ARG A 93 15.96 9.76 8.47
N HIS A 94 15.45 10.54 9.43
CA HIS A 94 15.71 10.35 10.85
C HIS A 94 15.23 8.96 11.31
N TYR A 95 13.99 8.60 10.98
CA TYR A 95 13.38 7.31 11.35
C TYR A 95 14.14 6.12 10.75
N ALA A 96 14.59 6.23 9.50
CA ALA A 96 15.40 5.21 8.83
C ALA A 96 16.77 4.97 9.50
N GLY A 97 17.31 5.97 10.16
CA GLY A 97 18.58 5.87 10.91
C GLY A 97 18.46 5.16 12.26
N LEU A 98 17.25 4.94 12.77
CA LEU A 98 17.03 4.27 14.04
C LEU A 98 17.08 2.75 13.88
N SER A 99 17.58 2.06 14.91
CA SER A 99 17.44 0.60 14.99
C SER A 99 16.01 0.20 15.41
N ARG A 100 15.60 -1.04 15.13
CA ARG A 100 14.32 -1.56 15.62
C ARG A 100 14.17 -1.53 17.15
N PRO A 101 15.23 -1.83 17.97
CA PRO A 101 15.20 -1.60 19.41
C PRO A 101 14.93 -0.14 19.78
N ASP A 102 15.61 0.83 19.15
CA ASP A 102 15.39 2.26 19.44
C ASP A 102 13.96 2.70 19.14
N ILE A 103 13.43 2.28 17.99
CA ILE A 103 12.01 2.52 17.62
C ILE A 103 11.07 1.99 18.71
N ARG A 104 11.30 0.76 19.18
CA ARG A 104 10.49 0.18 20.27
C ARG A 104 10.60 0.99 21.56
N GLN A 105 11.80 1.42 21.92
CA GLN A 105 12.04 2.20 23.12
C GLN A 105 11.30 3.54 23.06
N HIS A 106 11.47 4.31 21.98
CA HIS A 106 10.79 5.59 21.79
C HIS A 106 9.27 5.44 21.82
N PHE A 107 8.73 4.48 21.07
CA PHE A 107 7.28 4.29 20.97
C PHE A 107 6.68 3.72 22.26
N ALA A 108 7.41 2.87 22.97
CA ALA A 108 6.99 2.37 24.29
C ALA A 108 6.98 3.50 25.34
N ALA A 109 7.98 4.36 25.36
CA ALA A 109 8.04 5.53 26.23
C ALA A 109 6.86 6.48 25.98
N PHE A 110 6.57 6.79 24.70
CA PHE A 110 5.41 7.56 24.31
C PHE A 110 4.10 6.92 24.82
N CYS A 111 3.91 5.62 24.59
CA CYS A 111 2.71 4.90 25.02
C CYS A 111 2.54 4.83 26.54
N ALA A 112 3.65 4.81 27.30
CA ALA A 112 3.62 4.73 28.78
C ALA A 112 3.04 5.98 29.45
N GLN A 113 3.10 7.13 28.78
CA GLN A 113 2.55 8.41 29.25
C GLN A 113 1.07 8.59 28.94
N ARG A 114 0.45 7.64 28.21
CA ARG A 114 -0.92 7.74 27.68
C ARG A 114 -1.89 6.82 28.43
N PRO A 115 -3.17 7.19 28.49
CA PRO A 115 -4.18 6.40 29.21
C PRO A 115 -4.41 5.03 28.55
N VAL A 116 -4.85 4.08 29.35
CA VAL A 116 -5.28 2.77 28.87
C VAL A 116 -6.42 2.94 27.86
N GLY A 117 -6.33 2.28 26.70
CA GLY A 117 -7.30 2.43 25.60
C GLY A 117 -6.92 3.51 24.56
N GLY A 118 -6.02 4.46 24.91
CA GLY A 118 -5.52 5.53 24.02
C GLY A 118 -4.01 5.54 23.83
N LYS A 119 -3.34 4.40 24.04
CA LYS A 119 -1.86 4.32 24.03
C LYS A 119 -1.22 4.71 22.70
N PHE A 120 -1.82 4.29 21.59
CA PHE A 120 -1.29 4.59 20.26
C PHE A 120 -1.91 5.87 19.71
N ALA A 121 -1.08 6.76 19.19
CA ALA A 121 -1.53 7.87 18.36
C ALA A 121 -1.97 7.36 16.98
N HIS A 122 -3.00 7.98 16.43
CA HIS A 122 -3.55 7.66 15.11
C HIS A 122 -3.32 8.81 14.16
N ARG A 123 -3.02 8.51 12.91
CA ARG A 123 -3.09 9.48 11.83
C ARG A 123 -4.55 9.78 11.48
N ALA A 124 -4.80 10.90 10.83
CA ALA A 124 -6.14 11.27 10.38
C ALA A 124 -6.81 10.20 9.51
N THR A 125 -6.01 9.50 8.68
CA THR A 125 -6.47 8.42 7.79
C THR A 125 -6.77 7.08 8.49
N ASP A 126 -6.17 6.79 9.65
CA ASP A 126 -6.23 5.46 10.26
C ASP A 126 -7.66 5.07 10.68
N ARG A 127 -8.43 6.04 11.21
CA ARG A 127 -9.82 5.78 11.65
C ARG A 127 -10.79 5.56 10.48
N PRO A 128 -10.86 6.44 9.45
CA PRO A 128 -11.70 6.20 8.28
C PRO A 128 -11.37 4.89 7.57
N ALA A 129 -10.07 4.57 7.43
CA ALA A 129 -9.63 3.32 6.83
C ALA A 129 -9.86 2.11 7.76
N GLY A 130 -10.04 2.32 9.07
CA GLY A 130 -10.07 1.27 10.08
C GLY A 130 -8.75 0.49 10.14
N SER A 131 -7.64 1.16 9.85
CA SER A 131 -6.30 0.58 9.90
C SER A 131 -5.72 0.57 11.31
N SER A 132 -4.65 -0.22 11.51
CA SER A 132 -3.82 -0.09 12.72
C SER A 132 -3.01 1.21 12.66
N PRO A 133 -2.74 1.87 13.81
CA PRO A 133 -1.86 3.03 13.86
C PRO A 133 -0.49 2.74 13.25
N SER A 134 0.05 3.66 12.44
CA SER A 134 1.34 3.47 11.77
C SER A 134 2.53 3.32 12.74
N MET A 135 2.41 3.82 13.97
CA MET A 135 3.40 3.64 15.03
C MET A 135 3.36 2.28 15.74
N LYS A 136 2.41 1.41 15.42
CA LYS A 136 2.26 0.12 16.10
C LYS A 136 3.39 -0.83 15.70
N TRP A 137 4.16 -1.32 16.68
CA TRP A 137 5.32 -2.20 16.45
C TRP A 137 5.07 -3.68 16.78
N VAL A 138 3.84 -4.03 17.19
CA VAL A 138 3.40 -5.40 17.54
C VAL A 138 2.04 -5.69 16.94
N ASN A 139 1.86 -6.82 16.36
CA ASN A 139 0.63 -7.48 15.90
C ASN A 139 -0.48 -6.54 15.33
N PRO A 140 -0.36 -6.02 14.13
CA PRO A 140 0.75 -6.15 13.17
C PRO A 140 1.88 -5.15 13.44
N PRO A 141 3.13 -5.44 13.02
CA PRO A 141 4.28 -4.56 13.26
C PRO A 141 4.40 -3.47 12.18
N VAL A 142 3.38 -2.66 12.04
CA VAL A 142 3.20 -1.66 10.96
C VAL A 142 4.32 -0.62 10.95
N ALA A 143 4.81 -0.23 12.14
CA ALA A 143 5.96 0.67 12.28
C ALA A 143 7.20 0.16 11.54
N PHE A 144 7.46 -1.15 11.60
CA PHE A 144 8.60 -1.73 10.88
C PHE A 144 8.37 -1.87 9.38
N MET A 145 7.11 -1.87 8.93
CA MET A 145 6.80 -1.81 7.50
C MET A 145 7.17 -0.43 6.94
N LEU A 146 6.78 0.65 7.60
CA LEU A 146 7.21 2.01 7.26
C LEU A 146 8.74 2.12 7.27
N HIS A 147 9.39 1.68 8.36
CA HIS A 147 10.84 1.74 8.53
C HIS A 147 11.61 1.00 7.41
N ALA A 148 11.11 -0.14 6.95
CA ALA A 148 11.76 -0.93 5.91
C ALA A 148 11.41 -0.47 4.49
N GLY A 149 10.16 -0.03 4.24
CA GLY A 149 9.63 0.20 2.90
C GLY A 149 9.85 1.62 2.39
N VAL A 150 9.43 2.63 3.16
CA VAL A 150 9.43 4.03 2.69
C VAL A 150 10.83 4.56 2.35
N PRO A 151 11.89 4.29 3.13
CA PRO A 151 13.24 4.71 2.76
C PRO A 151 13.72 4.11 1.43
N ARG A 152 13.23 2.93 1.04
CA ARG A 152 13.55 2.29 -0.25
C ARG A 152 12.82 2.96 -1.41
N LEU A 153 11.56 3.33 -1.22
CA LEU A 153 10.82 4.13 -2.22
C LEU A 153 11.50 5.48 -2.44
N LEU A 154 11.90 6.15 -1.35
CA LEU A 154 12.63 7.42 -1.40
C LEU A 154 13.98 7.28 -2.10
N ALA A 155 14.79 6.25 -1.75
CA ALA A 155 16.08 5.99 -2.37
C ALA A 155 15.97 5.62 -3.86
N ALA A 156 14.85 5.04 -4.28
CA ALA A 156 14.57 4.74 -5.68
C ALA A 156 14.04 5.95 -6.48
N GLY A 157 13.82 7.11 -5.84
CA GLY A 157 13.31 8.31 -6.48
C GLY A 157 11.83 8.21 -6.90
N VAL A 158 11.05 7.34 -6.25
CA VAL A 158 9.62 7.16 -6.54
C VAL A 158 8.84 8.41 -6.09
N CYS A 159 7.87 8.85 -6.90
CA CYS A 159 6.94 9.89 -6.52
C CYS A 159 5.93 9.36 -5.49
N LEU A 160 5.78 10.06 -4.38
CA LEU A 160 4.75 9.82 -3.36
C LEU A 160 3.85 11.07 -3.31
N PRO A 161 2.71 11.08 -4.00
CA PRO A 161 1.86 12.27 -4.11
C PRO A 161 1.51 12.89 -2.76
N GLY A 162 1.68 14.20 -2.64
CA GLY A 162 1.46 14.95 -1.39
C GLY A 162 2.61 14.86 -0.36
N LEU A 163 3.62 13.99 -0.57
CA LEU A 163 4.75 13.77 0.35
C LEU A 163 6.11 14.03 -0.30
N HIS A 164 6.37 13.45 -1.45
CA HIS A 164 7.66 13.54 -2.15
C HIS A 164 7.46 13.57 -3.67
N PRO A 165 8.06 14.54 -4.39
CA PRO A 165 7.82 14.72 -5.82
C PRO A 165 8.46 13.64 -6.71
N GLY A 166 9.31 12.78 -6.16
CA GLY A 166 10.11 11.81 -6.90
C GLY A 166 11.31 12.44 -7.62
N ASP A 167 12.04 11.61 -8.36
CA ASP A 167 13.20 12.05 -9.15
C ASP A 167 12.72 12.95 -10.31
N PRO A 168 13.26 14.17 -10.46
CA PRO A 168 12.91 15.05 -11.57
C PRO A 168 13.28 14.50 -12.95
N ILE A 169 14.20 13.52 -13.04
CA ILE A 169 14.61 12.88 -14.30
C ILE A 169 13.66 11.73 -14.67
N ASP A 170 13.03 11.07 -13.68
CA ASP A 170 12.13 9.93 -13.89
C ASP A 170 10.71 10.39 -14.24
N ARG A 171 10.60 11.07 -15.39
CA ARG A 171 9.32 11.64 -15.86
C ARG A 171 9.04 11.31 -17.31
N PHE A 172 7.75 11.33 -17.66
CA PHE A 172 7.31 11.33 -19.06
C PHE A 172 7.56 12.71 -19.70
N GLY A 173 7.44 12.78 -21.02
CA GLY A 173 7.63 14.03 -21.76
C GLY A 173 6.65 15.15 -21.41
N ASP A 174 5.52 14.82 -20.80
CA ASP A 174 4.52 15.77 -20.26
C ASP A 174 4.81 16.21 -18.82
N GLY A 175 5.95 15.76 -18.25
CA GLY A 175 6.36 16.09 -16.88
C GLY A 175 5.75 15.20 -15.78
N GLN A 176 4.89 14.24 -16.13
CA GLN A 176 4.33 13.32 -15.15
C GLN A 176 5.37 12.31 -14.65
N PRO A 177 5.38 11.95 -13.35
CA PRO A 177 6.28 10.94 -12.84
C PRO A 177 5.97 9.57 -13.45
N ARG A 178 7.03 8.80 -13.77
CA ARG A 178 6.89 7.45 -14.31
C ARG A 178 6.49 6.43 -13.24
N ARG A 179 6.97 6.61 -12.02
CA ARG A 179 6.74 5.69 -10.91
C ARG A 179 6.07 6.44 -9.77
N VAL A 180 4.85 6.02 -9.45
CA VAL A 180 4.01 6.66 -8.42
C VAL A 180 3.62 5.60 -7.39
N ALA A 181 3.98 5.80 -6.13
CA ALA A 181 3.54 4.98 -5.01
C ALA A 181 2.48 5.70 -4.18
N LEU A 182 1.43 4.97 -3.84
CA LEU A 182 0.31 5.41 -3.03
C LEU A 182 0.14 4.46 -1.86
N GLU A 183 -0.15 4.98 -0.68
CA GLU A 183 -0.44 4.15 0.48
C GLU A 183 -1.79 3.48 0.29
N ALA A 184 -1.80 2.15 0.30
CA ALA A 184 -2.97 1.31 0.19
C ALA A 184 -3.21 0.54 1.49
N TYR A 185 -4.43 0.06 1.68
CA TYR A 185 -4.77 -0.79 2.82
C TYR A 185 -5.82 -1.83 2.39
N PRO A 186 -5.41 -3.08 2.12
CA PRO A 186 -6.30 -4.13 1.64
C PRO A 186 -7.46 -4.42 2.59
N GLY A 187 -7.23 -4.28 3.91
CA GLY A 187 -8.25 -4.45 4.93
C GLY A 187 -9.47 -3.51 4.81
N LEU A 188 -9.33 -2.36 4.16
CA LEU A 188 -10.44 -1.44 3.89
C LEU A 188 -11.48 -2.10 2.99
N LEU A 189 -11.05 -2.59 1.83
CA LEU A 189 -11.93 -3.24 0.84
C LEU A 189 -12.43 -4.62 1.31
N ALA A 190 -11.56 -5.38 1.98
CA ALA A 190 -11.94 -6.68 2.51
C ALA A 190 -13.09 -6.57 3.52
N ARG A 191 -13.08 -5.56 4.40
CA ARG A 191 -14.15 -5.32 5.36
C ARG A 191 -15.46 -4.88 4.71
N GLU A 192 -15.43 -4.16 3.60
CA GLU A 192 -16.66 -3.80 2.87
C GLU A 192 -17.42 -5.03 2.39
N LEU A 193 -16.69 -6.06 1.93
CA LEU A 193 -17.30 -7.27 1.37
C LEU A 193 -17.57 -8.36 2.41
N LEU A 194 -16.74 -8.46 3.43
CA LEU A 194 -16.75 -9.56 4.38
C LEU A 194 -17.24 -9.17 5.78
N GLY A 195 -17.32 -7.86 6.09
CA GLY A 195 -17.56 -7.40 7.47
C GLY A 195 -16.43 -7.84 8.39
N SER A 196 -16.77 -8.56 9.46
CA SER A 196 -15.81 -9.05 10.45
C SER A 196 -15.20 -10.42 10.12
N ARG A 197 -15.61 -11.07 9.01
CA ARG A 197 -15.10 -12.39 8.63
C ARG A 197 -13.63 -12.30 8.20
N SER A 198 -12.79 -13.15 8.80
CA SER A 198 -11.38 -13.29 8.39
C SER A 198 -11.26 -14.23 7.19
N TYR A 199 -10.47 -13.86 6.18
CA TYR A 199 -10.20 -14.66 4.96
C TYR A 199 -8.81 -15.28 4.94
N LYS A 200 -7.90 -14.92 5.85
CA LYS A 200 -6.49 -15.32 5.84
C LYS A 200 -5.95 -15.69 7.21
N SER A 201 -4.87 -16.45 7.24
CA SER A 201 -4.04 -16.67 8.42
C SER A 201 -2.65 -17.21 8.04
N ASP A 202 -1.60 -16.66 8.65
CA ASP A 202 -0.24 -17.23 8.60
C ASP A 202 -0.11 -18.52 9.42
N ASP A 203 -0.98 -18.71 10.42
CA ASP A 203 -1.03 -19.91 11.25
C ASP A 203 -1.84 -21.00 10.54
N ARG A 204 -1.17 -22.09 10.16
CA ARG A 204 -1.80 -23.24 9.48
C ARG A 204 -2.98 -23.83 10.25
N ALA A 205 -2.91 -23.87 11.58
CA ALA A 205 -3.99 -24.38 12.43
C ALA A 205 -5.27 -23.52 12.35
N LYS A 206 -5.13 -22.28 11.90
CA LYS A 206 -6.24 -21.33 11.73
C LYS A 206 -6.71 -21.19 10.26
N GLN A 207 -6.18 -21.96 9.34
CA GLN A 207 -6.60 -21.98 7.94
C GLN A 207 -7.84 -22.88 7.79
N THR A 208 -8.99 -22.35 8.15
CA THR A 208 -10.25 -23.11 8.23
C THR A 208 -11.06 -23.03 6.93
N PRO A 209 -12.06 -23.95 6.74
CA PRO A 209 -13.00 -23.86 5.60
C PRO A 209 -13.75 -22.53 5.52
N GLU A 210 -14.10 -21.91 6.66
CA GLU A 210 -14.79 -20.63 6.69
C GLU A 210 -13.93 -19.52 6.07
N ARG A 211 -12.61 -19.56 6.28
CA ARG A 211 -11.67 -18.62 5.64
C ARG A 211 -11.52 -18.88 4.16
N LEU A 212 -11.55 -20.12 3.72
CA LEU A 212 -11.60 -20.47 2.30
C LEU A 212 -12.87 -19.91 1.64
N ILE A 213 -14.03 -20.09 2.28
CA ILE A 213 -15.29 -19.52 1.81
C ILE A 213 -15.20 -17.99 1.75
N ALA A 214 -14.68 -17.36 2.79
CA ALA A 214 -14.49 -15.90 2.82
C ALA A 214 -13.59 -15.41 1.66
N ARG A 215 -12.50 -16.12 1.31
CA ARG A 215 -11.69 -15.78 0.12
C ARG A 215 -12.51 -15.85 -1.18
N LYS A 216 -13.30 -16.90 -1.34
CA LYS A 216 -14.18 -17.06 -2.52
C LYS A 216 -15.21 -15.93 -2.60
N ASP A 217 -15.84 -15.57 -1.49
CA ASP A 217 -16.82 -14.48 -1.39
C ASP A 217 -16.16 -13.13 -1.70
N LEU A 218 -14.96 -12.89 -1.16
CA LEU A 218 -14.18 -11.67 -1.41
C LEU A 218 -13.88 -11.53 -2.91
N ILE A 219 -13.31 -12.56 -3.54
CA ILE A 219 -13.00 -12.55 -4.97
C ILE A 219 -14.27 -12.33 -5.80
N THR A 220 -15.36 -13.04 -5.49
CA THR A 220 -16.64 -12.87 -6.20
C THR A 220 -17.19 -11.43 -6.04
N GLY A 221 -17.05 -10.84 -4.86
CA GLY A 221 -17.40 -9.43 -4.61
C GLY A 221 -16.60 -8.46 -5.48
N LEU A 222 -15.27 -8.69 -5.60
CA LEU A 222 -14.37 -7.88 -6.44
C LEU A 222 -14.68 -8.05 -7.94
N GLU A 223 -14.94 -9.28 -8.41
CA GLU A 223 -15.32 -9.56 -9.81
C GLU A 223 -16.64 -8.88 -10.19
N ASN A 224 -17.54 -8.68 -9.22
CA ASN A 224 -18.83 -8.00 -9.40
C ASN A 224 -18.76 -6.47 -9.13
N GLY A 225 -17.59 -5.91 -8.79
CA GLY A 225 -17.44 -4.49 -8.54
C GLY A 225 -18.17 -3.99 -7.28
N ARG A 226 -18.34 -4.82 -6.25
CA ARG A 226 -19.14 -4.50 -5.07
C ARG A 226 -18.38 -3.70 -3.99
N THR A 227 -17.38 -2.92 -4.37
CA THR A 227 -16.65 -2.05 -3.45
C THR A 227 -16.91 -0.58 -3.80
N ARG A 228 -16.58 0.32 -2.87
CA ARG A 228 -16.64 1.79 -3.10
C ARG A 228 -15.84 2.26 -4.31
N LEU A 229 -14.93 1.42 -4.84
CA LEU A 229 -14.08 1.79 -5.97
C LEU A 229 -14.84 1.78 -7.30
N ASP A 230 -15.98 1.09 -7.39
CA ASP A 230 -16.77 0.88 -8.62
C ASP A 230 -15.92 0.30 -9.78
N LEU A 231 -15.01 -0.62 -9.41
CA LEU A 231 -14.12 -1.33 -10.34
C LEU A 231 -14.34 -2.83 -10.25
N GLN A 232 -14.32 -3.50 -11.40
CA GLN A 232 -14.46 -4.94 -11.52
C GLN A 232 -13.09 -5.60 -11.72
N LEU A 233 -12.75 -6.57 -10.86
CA LEU A 233 -11.60 -7.43 -11.06
C LEU A 233 -11.87 -8.44 -12.18
N LYS A 234 -10.90 -8.64 -13.07
CA LYS A 234 -10.94 -9.68 -14.13
C LYS A 234 -9.78 -10.65 -13.92
N LEU A 235 -10.15 -11.92 -13.79
CA LEU A 235 -9.25 -13.04 -13.55
C LEU A 235 -9.45 -14.14 -14.58
N THR A 236 -8.39 -14.85 -14.91
CA THR A 236 -8.52 -16.20 -15.48
C THR A 236 -8.91 -17.19 -14.40
N HIS A 237 -9.45 -18.36 -14.78
CA HIS A 237 -9.76 -19.43 -13.81
C HIS A 237 -8.53 -19.83 -12.98
N ALA A 238 -7.37 -19.99 -13.61
CA ALA A 238 -6.13 -20.34 -12.92
C ALA A 238 -5.68 -19.25 -11.90
N GLN A 239 -5.81 -17.97 -12.24
CA GLN A 239 -5.53 -16.88 -11.30
C GLN A 239 -6.49 -16.91 -10.12
N ARG A 240 -7.77 -17.14 -10.38
CA ARG A 240 -8.78 -17.26 -9.32
C ARG A 240 -8.46 -18.40 -8.36
N ASP A 241 -8.08 -19.55 -8.87
CA ASP A 241 -7.69 -20.71 -8.06
C ASP A 241 -6.45 -20.40 -7.21
N VAL A 242 -5.42 -19.77 -7.78
CA VAL A 242 -4.21 -19.34 -7.04
C VAL A 242 -4.58 -18.41 -5.88
N LEU A 243 -5.48 -17.43 -6.08
CA LEU A 243 -5.90 -16.51 -5.03
C LEU A 243 -6.76 -17.20 -3.95
N VAL A 244 -7.58 -18.16 -4.34
CA VAL A 244 -8.42 -18.95 -3.41
C VAL A 244 -7.55 -19.86 -2.55
N ASP A 245 -6.53 -20.50 -3.13
CA ASP A 245 -5.68 -21.48 -2.45
C ASP A 245 -4.62 -20.82 -1.56
N ASP A 246 -4.30 -19.53 -1.79
CA ASP A 246 -3.38 -18.80 -0.93
C ASP A 246 -4.01 -18.49 0.44
N ALA A 247 -3.86 -19.41 1.38
CA ALA A 247 -4.42 -19.32 2.72
C ALA A 247 -3.77 -18.24 3.59
N SER A 248 -2.54 -17.79 3.26
CA SER A 248 -1.89 -16.62 3.89
C SER A 248 -2.58 -15.32 3.49
N GLY A 249 -3.15 -15.28 2.29
CA GLY A 249 -3.87 -14.14 1.73
C GLY A 249 -2.97 -13.05 1.14
N ASP A 250 -1.67 -13.24 1.12
CA ASP A 250 -0.70 -12.23 0.66
C ASP A 250 -0.94 -11.87 -0.82
N SER A 251 -1.26 -12.87 -1.66
CA SER A 251 -1.59 -12.65 -3.08
C SER A 251 -2.88 -11.85 -3.25
N LEU A 252 -3.87 -12.11 -2.40
CA LEU A 252 -5.15 -11.41 -2.44
C LEU A 252 -5.02 -9.99 -1.91
N ASP A 253 -4.20 -9.75 -0.88
CA ASP A 253 -3.89 -8.42 -0.37
C ASP A 253 -3.19 -7.57 -1.43
N ALA A 254 -2.24 -8.14 -2.17
CA ALA A 254 -1.61 -7.46 -3.30
C ALA A 254 -2.63 -7.10 -4.39
N VAL A 255 -3.61 -7.97 -4.68
CA VAL A 255 -4.70 -7.67 -5.64
C VAL A 255 -5.64 -6.58 -5.13
N LEU A 256 -5.94 -6.53 -3.82
CA LEU A 256 -6.71 -5.44 -3.23
C LEU A 256 -5.99 -4.09 -3.35
N CYS A 257 -4.68 -4.08 -3.12
CA CYS A 257 -3.83 -2.90 -3.35
C CYS A 257 -3.78 -2.50 -4.84
N LEU A 258 -3.77 -3.46 -5.77
CA LEU A 258 -3.86 -3.22 -7.21
C LEU A 258 -5.17 -2.49 -7.58
N LEU A 259 -6.29 -2.91 -7.01
CA LEU A 259 -7.59 -2.24 -7.23
C LEU A 259 -7.60 -0.81 -6.68
N GLN A 260 -6.98 -0.56 -5.52
CA GLN A 260 -6.84 0.79 -4.99
C GLN A 260 -5.94 1.66 -5.87
N ALA A 261 -4.84 1.12 -6.42
CA ALA A 261 -4.01 1.83 -7.40
C ALA A 261 -4.78 2.16 -8.68
N ALA A 262 -5.60 1.21 -9.18
CA ALA A 262 -6.45 1.42 -10.35
C ALA A 262 -7.47 2.53 -10.12
N TRP A 263 -8.11 2.56 -8.95
CA TRP A 263 -9.03 3.63 -8.58
C TRP A 263 -8.32 4.99 -8.56
N ALA A 264 -7.15 5.06 -7.96
CA ALA A 264 -6.37 6.30 -7.92
C ALA A 264 -5.97 6.79 -9.31
N GLN A 265 -5.62 5.87 -10.22
CA GLN A 265 -5.34 6.19 -11.62
C GLN A 265 -6.59 6.77 -12.31
N VAL A 266 -7.77 6.19 -12.09
CA VAL A 266 -9.06 6.71 -12.60
C VAL A 266 -9.34 8.11 -12.06
N GLN A 267 -9.10 8.36 -10.75
CA GLN A 267 -9.24 9.71 -10.17
C GLN A 267 -8.31 10.70 -10.88
N ARG A 268 -7.08 10.29 -11.17
CA ARG A 268 -6.11 11.10 -11.91
C ARG A 268 -6.59 11.45 -13.31
N GLU A 269 -7.14 10.48 -14.04
CA GLU A 269 -7.69 10.65 -15.40
C GLU A 269 -8.91 11.57 -15.40
N HIS A 270 -9.70 11.58 -14.33
CA HIS A 270 -10.81 12.50 -14.13
C HIS A 270 -10.40 13.91 -13.64
N GLY A 271 -9.10 14.21 -13.61
CA GLY A 271 -8.58 15.55 -13.29
C GLY A 271 -8.18 15.77 -11.83
N HIS A 272 -8.27 14.74 -10.97
CA HIS A 272 -7.78 14.81 -9.59
C HIS A 272 -6.26 14.59 -9.55
N LEU A 273 -5.49 15.66 -9.73
CA LEU A 273 -4.03 15.66 -9.83
C LEU A 273 -3.33 14.91 -8.67
N GLY A 274 -3.95 14.85 -7.50
CA GLY A 274 -3.48 14.12 -6.32
C GLY A 274 -3.92 12.65 -6.24
N TYR A 275 -4.37 12.01 -7.34
CA TYR A 275 -4.79 10.60 -7.32
C TYR A 275 -5.96 10.30 -6.36
N GLY A 276 -6.84 11.26 -6.13
CA GLY A 276 -7.96 11.13 -5.19
C GLY A 276 -7.59 11.36 -3.72
N LEU A 277 -6.36 11.79 -3.44
CA LEU A 277 -5.96 12.23 -2.10
C LEU A 277 -6.70 13.51 -1.71
N PRO A 278 -7.09 13.70 -0.42
CA PRO A 278 -7.75 14.91 0.03
C PRO A 278 -6.82 16.12 -0.05
N ALA A 279 -7.35 17.28 -0.46
CA ALA A 279 -6.58 18.52 -0.62
C ALA A 279 -5.90 19.00 0.68
N GLY A 280 -6.45 18.66 1.84
CA GLY A 280 -5.95 19.07 3.16
C GLY A 280 -5.22 17.97 3.91
N LEU A 281 -4.68 16.95 3.22
CA LEU A 281 -3.92 15.90 3.91
C LEU A 281 -2.71 16.48 4.65
N ASP A 282 -2.43 15.96 5.83
CA ASP A 282 -1.20 16.28 6.55
C ASP A 282 0.00 15.62 5.84
N PRO A 283 0.94 16.41 5.28
CA PRO A 283 2.06 15.84 4.55
C PRO A 283 3.01 15.00 5.42
N LEU A 284 2.98 15.16 6.76
CA LEU A 284 3.77 14.32 7.67
C LEU A 284 3.16 12.93 7.89
N GLU A 285 1.83 12.86 7.89
CA GLU A 285 1.10 11.62 8.17
C GLU A 285 0.87 10.76 6.92
N GLY A 286 0.72 11.38 5.75
CA GLY A 286 0.26 10.71 4.56
C GLY A 286 -1.23 10.35 4.62
N TRP A 287 -1.69 9.59 3.63
CA TRP A 287 -3.10 9.21 3.54
C TRP A 287 -3.28 7.87 2.82
N ILE A 288 -4.11 6.99 3.38
CA ILE A 288 -4.54 5.76 2.71
C ILE A 288 -5.52 6.12 1.61
N ILE A 289 -5.19 5.80 0.36
CA ILE A 289 -6.07 6.07 -0.78
C ILE A 289 -7.42 5.36 -0.63
N SER A 290 -8.48 5.99 -1.12
CA SER A 290 -9.88 5.52 -1.02
C SER A 290 -10.48 5.44 0.40
N ALA A 291 -9.77 5.94 1.44
CA ALA A 291 -10.27 5.98 2.81
C ALA A 291 -11.22 7.17 3.06
#